data_17dc5a76569ac5394d07d6b5efa9bcb6
#
_entry.id   17dc5a76569ac5394d07d6b5efa9bcb6
#
_cell.length_a   1.000
_cell.length_b   1.000
_cell.length_c   1.000
_cell.angle_alpha   90.00
_cell.angle_beta   90.00
_cell.angle_gamma   90.00
#
_symmetry.space_group_name_H-M   'P 1'
#
loop_
_entity.id
_entity.type
_entity.pdbx_description
1 polymer ?
#
loop_
_entity_poly.entity_id
_entity_poly.type
_entity_poly.pdbx_seq_one_letter_code
_entity_poly.pdbx_strand_id
1 'polypeptide(L)'
;MTLSSADIKQALVDKTISIDPLDEKDIGPASVDVHMGNELIFFGRYAMGDHYLTIRDGVVTNSYEYPITLQDGIGRVILPGQFFLVAIQESITMDNSMVAQIHGVSTLARMGLQIHTSGFIDPGWSGKLTLQVSNLNTLPIEIIGGMRIAQISFTKLLSASIKEYEGRYKNAQKTQAARTKK
;
A
#
# COMPACT_ATOMS: atom_id res chain seq x y z
N MET A 1 -19.68 -9.83 -1.38
CA MET A 1 -19.07 -11.19 -1.27
C MET A 1 -17.63 -11.08 -1.70
N THR A 2 -16.71 -11.62 -0.90
CA THR A 2 -15.29 -11.68 -1.24
C THR A 2 -15.07 -12.64 -2.42
N LEU A 3 -14.21 -12.26 -3.36
CA LEU A 3 -13.91 -13.07 -4.53
C LEU A 3 -12.98 -14.24 -4.15
N SER A 4 -13.29 -15.43 -4.67
CA SER A 4 -12.39 -16.57 -4.65
C SER A 4 -11.33 -16.44 -5.74
N SER A 5 -10.34 -17.34 -5.76
CA SER A 5 -9.33 -17.38 -6.84
C SER A 5 -9.96 -17.52 -8.24
N ALA A 6 -11.04 -18.29 -8.36
CA ALA A 6 -11.75 -18.42 -9.62
C ALA A 6 -12.44 -17.12 -10.04
N ASP A 7 -13.08 -16.44 -9.08
CA ASP A 7 -13.75 -15.16 -9.33
C ASP A 7 -12.72 -14.06 -9.66
N ILE A 8 -11.56 -14.05 -9.00
CA ILE A 8 -10.46 -13.13 -9.29
C ILE A 8 -9.97 -13.34 -10.73
N LYS A 9 -9.70 -14.59 -11.15
CA LYS A 9 -9.30 -14.90 -12.53
C LYS A 9 -10.35 -14.44 -13.52
N GLN A 10 -11.62 -14.67 -13.24
CA GLN A 10 -12.71 -14.20 -14.11
C GLN A 10 -12.78 -12.68 -14.19
N ALA A 11 -12.65 -12.00 -13.06
CA ALA A 11 -12.64 -10.54 -13.00
C ALA A 11 -11.47 -9.90 -13.78
N LEU A 12 -10.30 -10.56 -13.81
CA LEU A 12 -9.16 -10.16 -14.63
C LEU A 12 -9.46 -10.33 -16.14
N VAL A 13 -10.11 -11.43 -16.52
CA VAL A 13 -10.55 -11.67 -17.92
C VAL A 13 -11.59 -10.64 -18.34
N ASP A 14 -12.57 -10.36 -17.49
CA ASP A 14 -13.64 -9.39 -17.72
C ASP A 14 -13.15 -7.94 -17.63
N LYS A 15 -11.91 -7.72 -17.22
CA LYS A 15 -11.28 -6.40 -16.99
C LYS A 15 -12.02 -5.53 -15.96
N THR A 16 -12.76 -6.14 -15.06
CA THR A 16 -13.33 -5.45 -13.88
C THR A 16 -12.27 -5.20 -12.82
N ILE A 17 -11.17 -5.98 -12.85
CA ILE A 17 -9.92 -5.78 -12.13
C ILE A 17 -8.77 -5.84 -13.15
N SER A 18 -7.76 -5.00 -12.96
CA SER A 18 -6.46 -5.10 -13.65
C SER A 18 -5.36 -4.95 -12.62
N ILE A 19 -4.34 -5.79 -12.71
CA ILE A 19 -3.15 -5.77 -11.83
C ILE A 19 -1.93 -5.94 -12.73
N ASP A 20 -0.99 -5.01 -12.66
CA ASP A 20 0.20 -5.04 -13.49
C ASP A 20 1.45 -4.55 -12.72
N PRO A 21 2.52 -5.35 -12.64
CA PRO A 21 2.65 -6.73 -13.10
C PRO A 21 1.83 -7.70 -12.24
N LEU A 22 1.45 -8.85 -12.79
CA LEU A 22 0.80 -9.96 -12.07
C LEU A 22 1.42 -11.29 -12.51
N ASP A 23 1.92 -12.05 -11.54
CA ASP A 23 2.29 -13.45 -11.75
C ASP A 23 1.12 -14.33 -11.27
N GLU A 24 0.80 -15.38 -12.00
CA GLU A 24 -0.30 -16.29 -11.65
C GLU A 24 -0.12 -16.95 -10.27
N LYS A 25 1.13 -17.17 -9.85
CA LYS A 25 1.46 -17.70 -8.51
C LYS A 25 1.02 -16.80 -7.36
N ASP A 26 0.87 -15.49 -7.61
CA ASP A 26 0.48 -14.51 -6.61
C ASP A 26 -1.04 -14.51 -6.35
N ILE A 27 -1.82 -15.22 -7.18
CA ILE A 27 -3.26 -15.40 -6.97
C ILE A 27 -3.48 -16.51 -5.92
N GLY A 28 -3.75 -16.09 -4.69
CA GLY A 28 -4.11 -16.95 -3.58
C GLY A 28 -5.59 -17.38 -3.60
N PRO A 29 -6.04 -18.18 -2.60
CA PRO A 29 -7.41 -18.70 -2.56
C PRO A 29 -8.51 -17.62 -2.59
N ALA A 30 -8.29 -16.44 -2.00
CA ALA A 30 -9.25 -15.33 -1.93
C ALA A 30 -8.57 -13.96 -1.88
N SER A 31 -7.33 -13.87 -2.35
CA SER A 31 -6.55 -12.63 -2.37
C SER A 31 -5.47 -12.71 -3.44
N VAL A 32 -4.85 -11.58 -3.73
CA VAL A 32 -3.65 -11.49 -4.56
C VAL A 32 -2.52 -10.93 -3.72
N ASP A 33 -1.37 -11.63 -3.72
CA ASP A 33 -0.15 -11.17 -3.07
C ASP A 33 0.42 -9.96 -3.84
N VAL A 34 0.97 -8.99 -3.11
CA VAL A 34 1.58 -7.80 -3.69
C VAL A 34 2.97 -7.56 -3.09
N HIS A 35 3.84 -6.92 -3.89
CA HIS A 35 5.25 -6.81 -3.61
C HIS A 35 5.66 -5.37 -3.30
N MET A 36 6.62 -5.23 -2.42
CA MET A 36 7.17 -3.96 -2.01
C MET A 36 7.97 -3.31 -3.15
N GLY A 37 7.68 -2.05 -3.46
CA GLY A 37 8.50 -1.25 -4.35
C GLY A 37 9.85 -0.86 -3.73
N ASN A 38 10.66 -0.15 -4.49
CA ASN A 38 12.01 0.25 -4.08
C ASN A 38 12.08 1.67 -3.51
N GLU A 39 11.05 2.49 -3.69
CA GLU A 39 11.01 3.87 -3.19
C GLU A 39 10.33 3.92 -1.82
N LEU A 40 11.11 4.22 -0.78
CA LEU A 40 10.64 4.40 0.60
C LEU A 40 10.64 5.88 0.97
N ILE A 41 9.69 6.30 1.78
CA ILE A 41 9.70 7.63 2.40
C ILE A 41 9.74 7.46 3.92
N PHE A 42 10.79 7.97 4.54
CA PHE A 42 10.90 8.11 5.99
C PHE A 42 10.59 9.54 6.39
N PHE A 43 10.29 9.72 7.67
CA PHE A 43 10.10 11.03 8.28
C PHE A 43 11.32 11.36 9.14
N GLY A 44 12.01 12.45 8.79
CA GLY A 44 13.25 12.86 9.46
C GLY A 44 12.98 13.60 10.79
N ARG A 45 13.92 13.48 11.72
CA ARG A 45 14.02 14.38 12.87
C ARG A 45 15.01 15.49 12.51
N TYR A 46 14.58 16.74 12.57
CA TYR A 46 15.52 17.85 12.51
C TYR A 46 16.10 18.18 13.89
N ALA A 47 17.38 18.51 13.92
CA ALA A 47 18.12 18.70 15.17
C ALA A 47 17.76 19.97 15.95
N MET A 48 17.03 20.91 15.37
CA MET A 48 16.69 22.19 15.99
C MET A 48 15.28 22.65 15.61
N GLY A 49 14.38 22.71 16.58
CA GLY A 49 13.02 23.23 16.43
C GLY A 49 11.93 22.29 16.90
N ASP A 50 10.70 22.66 16.70
CA ASP A 50 9.52 21.86 17.04
C ASP A 50 9.47 20.58 16.19
N HIS A 51 9.58 19.42 16.84
CA HIS A 51 9.73 18.11 16.20
C HIS A 51 8.40 17.36 16.10
N TYR A 52 7.32 18.02 15.73
CA TYR A 52 6.02 17.39 15.62
C TYR A 52 5.37 17.68 14.26
N LEU A 53 4.62 16.70 13.77
CA LEU A 53 3.76 16.88 12.60
C LEU A 53 2.49 17.60 13.04
N THR A 54 2.10 18.65 12.33
CA THR A 54 0.82 19.32 12.54
C THR A 54 -0.19 18.84 11.53
N ILE A 55 -1.33 18.38 12.02
CA ILE A 55 -2.47 18.00 11.17
C ILE A 55 -3.65 18.91 11.56
N ARG A 56 -4.04 19.81 10.65
CA ARG A 56 -5.21 20.69 10.82
C ARG A 56 -6.10 20.57 9.59
N ASP A 57 -7.37 20.28 9.79
CA ASP A 57 -8.38 20.17 8.71
C ASP A 57 -7.94 19.25 7.54
N GLY A 58 -7.26 18.15 7.88
CA GLY A 58 -6.70 17.21 6.91
C GLY A 58 -5.51 17.75 6.11
N VAL A 59 -4.90 18.84 6.58
CA VAL A 59 -3.66 19.42 6.05
C VAL A 59 -2.51 19.01 6.95
N VAL A 60 -1.45 18.45 6.37
CA VAL A 60 -0.20 18.16 7.06
C VAL A 60 0.77 19.31 6.82
N THR A 61 1.28 19.90 7.88
CA THR A 61 2.35 20.90 7.85
C THR A 61 3.55 20.39 8.63
N ASN A 62 4.73 20.92 8.35
CA ASN A 62 5.99 20.51 8.99
C ASN A 62 6.35 19.04 8.77
N SER A 63 5.99 18.48 7.61
CA SER A 63 6.39 17.14 7.20
C SER A 63 7.78 17.23 6.54
N TYR A 64 8.75 16.55 7.15
CA TYR A 64 10.09 16.40 6.58
C TYR A 64 10.23 15.00 6.04
N GLU A 65 9.98 14.87 4.74
CA GLU A 65 10.04 13.61 4.02
C GLU A 65 11.48 13.31 3.63
N TYR A 66 11.90 12.09 3.86
CA TYR A 66 13.21 11.60 3.50
C TYR A 66 13.08 10.40 2.54
N PRO A 67 13.08 10.63 1.22
CA PRO A 67 12.97 9.55 0.25
C PRO A 67 14.28 8.76 0.18
N ILE A 68 14.16 7.44 0.12
CA ILE A 68 15.27 6.50 -0.07
C ILE A 68 14.87 5.55 -1.19
N THR A 69 15.77 5.31 -2.13
CA THR A 69 15.62 4.27 -3.14
C THR A 69 16.49 3.08 -2.76
N LEU A 70 15.88 1.90 -2.64
CA LEU A 70 16.58 0.65 -2.44
C LEU A 70 17.26 0.25 -3.74
N GLN A 71 18.51 -0.21 -3.64
CA GLN A 71 19.18 -0.86 -4.78
C GLN A 71 18.76 -2.32 -4.84
N ASP A 72 18.69 -2.86 -6.04
CA ASP A 72 18.30 -4.26 -6.25
C ASP A 72 19.19 -5.22 -5.45
N GLY A 73 18.54 -6.09 -4.69
CA GLY A 73 19.21 -7.07 -3.83
C GLY A 73 19.89 -6.53 -2.58
N ILE A 74 19.86 -5.21 -2.35
CA ILE A 74 20.42 -4.60 -1.13
C ILE A 74 19.30 -4.34 -0.15
N GLY A 75 19.40 -4.96 1.03
CA GLY A 75 18.45 -4.78 2.12
C GLY A 75 18.59 -3.44 2.84
N ARG A 76 17.51 -3.01 3.44
CA ARG A 76 17.46 -1.86 4.35
C ARG A 76 17.05 -2.32 5.74
N VAL A 77 17.87 -1.98 6.73
CA VAL A 77 17.56 -2.25 8.13
C VAL A 77 16.58 -1.19 8.65
N ILE A 78 15.45 -1.64 9.16
CA ILE A 78 14.40 -0.83 9.81
C ILE A 78 14.54 -1.01 11.31
N LEU A 79 14.89 0.06 12.01
CA LEU A 79 15.08 0.03 13.46
C LEU A 79 13.73 -0.09 14.19
N PRO A 80 13.73 -0.57 15.45
CA PRO A 80 12.54 -0.56 16.31
C PRO A 80 11.86 0.82 16.35
N GLY A 81 10.54 0.83 16.18
CA GLY A 81 9.74 2.05 16.18
C GLY A 81 9.82 2.91 14.94
N GLN A 82 10.62 2.54 13.93
CA GLN A 82 10.63 3.26 12.66
C GLN A 82 9.35 3.02 11.88
N PHE A 83 8.83 4.10 11.32
CA PHE A 83 7.70 4.15 10.40
C PHE A 83 8.19 4.63 9.03
N PHE A 84 7.68 4.02 7.97
CA PHE A 84 7.96 4.44 6.59
C PHE A 84 6.76 4.20 5.67
N LEU A 85 6.79 4.88 4.54
CA LEU A 85 5.85 4.68 3.44
C LEU A 85 6.55 3.97 2.31
N VAL A 86 5.83 3.09 1.62
CA VAL A 86 6.31 2.40 0.42
C VAL A 86 5.16 2.08 -0.52
N ALA A 87 5.30 2.36 -1.81
CA ALA A 87 4.35 1.90 -2.79
C ALA A 87 4.55 0.41 -3.08
N ILE A 88 3.46 -0.30 -3.39
CA ILE A 88 3.56 -1.63 -3.99
C ILE A 88 4.10 -1.53 -5.43
N GLN A 89 4.64 -2.62 -5.96
CA GLN A 89 5.10 -2.67 -7.35
C GLN A 89 3.95 -2.64 -8.33
N GLU A 90 2.85 -3.29 -7.97
CA GLU A 90 1.69 -3.48 -8.81
C GLU A 90 0.85 -2.21 -8.93
N SER A 91 0.44 -1.90 -10.14
CA SER A 91 -0.63 -0.95 -10.42
C SER A 91 -1.95 -1.70 -10.44
N ILE A 92 -2.93 -1.22 -9.69
CA ILE A 92 -4.24 -1.85 -9.55
C ILE A 92 -5.29 -0.92 -10.11
N THR A 93 -6.16 -1.44 -10.95
CA THR A 93 -7.33 -0.73 -11.43
C THR A 93 -8.57 -1.58 -11.17
N MET A 94 -9.62 -0.97 -10.67
CA MET A 94 -10.92 -1.59 -10.45
C MET A 94 -12.01 -0.72 -11.04
N ASP A 95 -13.05 -1.36 -11.54
CA ASP A 95 -14.28 -0.66 -11.93
C ASP A 95 -15.12 -0.25 -10.71
N ASN A 96 -16.29 0.29 -10.95
CA ASN A 96 -17.18 0.78 -9.90
C ASN A 96 -18.04 -0.32 -9.23
N SER A 97 -17.88 -1.59 -9.60
CA SER A 97 -18.65 -2.71 -9.05
C SER A 97 -17.98 -3.38 -7.84
N MET A 98 -16.74 -2.98 -7.51
CA MET A 98 -15.94 -3.62 -6.47
C MET A 98 -15.29 -2.62 -5.53
N VAL A 99 -14.96 -3.12 -4.33
CA VAL A 99 -14.01 -2.51 -3.40
C VAL A 99 -12.92 -3.52 -3.09
N ALA A 100 -11.76 -3.05 -2.65
CA ALA A 100 -10.71 -3.94 -2.18
C ALA A 100 -10.17 -3.51 -0.82
N GLN A 101 -9.48 -4.43 -0.16
CA GLN A 101 -8.81 -4.19 1.12
C GLN A 101 -7.41 -4.77 1.07
N ILE A 102 -6.45 -4.05 1.65
CA ILE A 102 -5.09 -4.52 1.82
C ILE A 102 -4.91 -5.14 3.21
N HIS A 103 -4.19 -6.25 3.26
CA HIS A 103 -3.90 -6.96 4.49
C HIS A 103 -2.40 -7.26 4.55
N GLY A 104 -1.79 -7.09 5.73
CA GLY A 104 -0.42 -7.52 5.96
C GLY A 104 -0.28 -9.05 5.87
N VAL A 105 0.87 -9.52 5.42
CA VAL A 105 1.21 -10.95 5.41
C VAL A 105 1.46 -11.42 6.84
N SER A 106 0.81 -12.52 7.25
CA SER A 106 0.87 -13.01 8.62
C SER A 106 2.30 -13.33 9.11
N THR A 107 3.18 -13.78 8.22
CA THR A 107 4.60 -14.04 8.54
C THR A 107 5.31 -12.75 8.98
N LEU A 108 5.12 -11.65 8.25
CA LEU A 108 5.72 -10.36 8.58
C LEU A 108 5.12 -9.78 9.86
N ALA A 109 3.80 -9.91 10.03
CA ALA A 109 3.12 -9.47 11.26
C ALA A 109 3.65 -10.20 12.50
N ARG A 110 3.93 -11.52 12.40
CA ARG A 110 4.53 -12.30 13.49
C ARG A 110 5.96 -11.88 13.83
N MET A 111 6.66 -11.28 12.89
CA MET A 111 7.99 -10.70 13.10
C MET A 111 7.92 -9.23 13.58
N GLY A 112 6.73 -8.67 13.75
CA GLY A 112 6.53 -7.30 14.20
C GLY A 112 6.58 -6.26 13.08
N LEU A 113 6.65 -6.66 11.82
CA LEU A 113 6.51 -5.72 10.69
C LEU A 113 5.03 -5.53 10.39
N GLN A 114 4.49 -4.41 10.85
CA GLN A 114 3.07 -4.09 10.76
C GLN A 114 2.76 -3.24 9.53
N ILE A 115 1.83 -3.71 8.71
CA ILE A 115 1.20 -2.92 7.66
C ILE A 115 -0.06 -2.29 8.25
N HIS A 116 -0.12 -0.96 8.24
CA HIS A 116 -1.31 -0.25 8.71
C HIS A 116 -2.38 -0.28 7.61
N THR A 117 -3.57 -0.71 7.96
CA THR A 117 -4.72 -0.68 7.05
C THR A 117 -5.36 0.70 7.10
N SER A 118 -5.45 1.38 5.96
CA SER A 118 -5.94 2.77 5.86
C SER A 118 -7.33 2.89 5.24
N GLY A 119 -8.14 1.84 5.34
CA GLY A 119 -9.50 1.84 4.82
C GLY A 119 -9.66 1.02 3.54
N PHE A 120 -10.72 1.31 2.81
CA PHE A 120 -11.02 0.67 1.54
C PHE A 120 -10.16 1.23 0.40
N ILE A 121 -9.91 0.39 -0.59
CA ILE A 121 -9.56 0.81 -1.92
C ILE A 121 -10.90 0.97 -2.64
N ASP A 122 -11.27 2.23 -2.85
CA ASP A 122 -12.61 2.59 -3.32
C ASP A 122 -12.88 2.16 -4.77
N PRO A 123 -14.16 2.00 -5.17
CA PRO A 123 -14.57 1.76 -6.55
C PRO A 123 -13.99 2.80 -7.51
N GLY A 124 -13.55 2.35 -8.69
CA GLY A 124 -12.92 3.23 -9.67
C GLY A 124 -11.48 3.65 -9.33
N TRP A 125 -10.84 2.95 -8.40
CA TRP A 125 -9.42 3.15 -8.10
C TRP A 125 -8.56 2.80 -9.30
N SER A 126 -7.48 3.57 -9.50
CA SER A 126 -6.38 3.24 -10.41
C SER A 126 -5.06 3.72 -9.83
N GLY A 127 -4.01 2.91 -9.93
CA GLY A 127 -2.64 3.26 -9.56
C GLY A 127 -2.01 2.33 -8.53
N LYS A 128 -0.81 2.69 -8.07
CA LYS A 128 -0.07 2.01 -7.03
C LYS A 128 -0.53 2.45 -5.65
N LEU A 129 -0.70 1.48 -4.74
CA LEU A 129 -1.05 1.75 -3.35
C LEU A 129 0.21 2.08 -2.55
N THR A 130 0.15 3.11 -1.73
CA THR A 130 1.19 3.40 -0.74
C THR A 130 0.82 2.78 0.60
N LEU A 131 1.66 1.86 1.07
CA LEU A 131 1.54 1.22 2.37
C LEU A 131 2.21 2.06 3.45
N GLN A 132 1.65 2.02 4.63
CA GLN A 132 2.19 2.56 5.86
C GLN A 132 2.74 1.39 6.67
N VAL A 133 4.03 1.39 6.96
CA VAL A 133 4.73 0.25 7.57
C VAL A 133 5.48 0.68 8.82
N SER A 134 5.38 -0.13 9.87
CA SER A 134 6.13 0.08 11.12
C SER A 134 6.84 -1.18 11.58
N ASN A 135 8.05 -1.03 12.10
CA ASN A 135 8.71 -2.09 12.88
C ASN A 135 8.30 -1.94 14.35
N LEU A 136 7.41 -2.81 14.81
CA LEU A 136 6.96 -2.89 16.20
C LEU A 136 7.74 -3.92 17.02
N ASN A 137 8.74 -4.61 16.42
CA ASN A 137 9.62 -5.51 17.14
C ASN A 137 10.64 -4.70 17.96
N THR A 138 11.25 -5.34 18.94
CA THR A 138 12.39 -4.79 19.69
C THR A 138 13.71 -4.97 18.96
N LEU A 139 13.75 -5.78 17.90
CA LEU A 139 14.90 -6.03 17.05
C LEU A 139 14.80 -5.27 15.71
N PRO A 140 15.94 -4.86 15.14
CA PRO A 140 15.98 -4.38 13.77
C PRO A 140 15.53 -5.46 12.78
N ILE A 141 14.80 -5.07 11.73
CA ILE A 141 14.31 -5.95 10.67
C ILE A 141 14.90 -5.49 9.36
N GLU A 142 15.55 -6.37 8.62
CA GLU A 142 15.99 -6.10 7.26
C GLU A 142 14.84 -6.37 6.28
N ILE A 143 14.59 -5.42 5.38
CA ILE A 143 13.63 -5.51 4.27
C ILE A 143 14.37 -5.36 2.95
N ILE A 144 13.87 -6.02 1.91
CA ILE A 144 14.46 -5.99 0.56
C ILE A 144 13.37 -5.61 -0.43
N GLY A 145 13.68 -4.74 -1.39
CA GLY A 145 12.76 -4.40 -2.48
C GLY A 145 12.29 -5.63 -3.24
N GLY A 146 11.05 -5.65 -3.68
CA GLY A 146 10.45 -6.79 -4.37
C GLY A 146 9.95 -7.92 -3.46
N MET A 147 10.17 -7.85 -2.14
CA MET A 147 9.63 -8.86 -1.23
C MET A 147 8.09 -8.79 -1.20
N ARG A 148 7.42 -9.94 -1.05
CA ARG A 148 6.00 -9.99 -0.77
C ARG A 148 5.72 -9.29 0.57
N ILE A 149 4.89 -8.26 0.54
CA ILE A 149 4.65 -7.43 1.72
C ILE A 149 3.21 -7.47 2.22
N ALA A 150 2.26 -7.59 1.32
CA ALA A 150 0.84 -7.55 1.63
C ALA A 150 0.05 -8.45 0.68
N GLN A 151 -1.24 -8.56 0.93
CA GLN A 151 -2.20 -9.21 0.03
C GLN A 151 -3.45 -8.35 -0.07
N ILE A 152 -4.12 -8.42 -1.22
CA ILE A 152 -5.33 -7.66 -1.51
C ILE A 152 -6.49 -8.62 -1.69
N SER A 153 -7.58 -8.40 -0.95
CA SER A 153 -8.86 -9.06 -1.15
C SER A 153 -9.84 -8.14 -1.87
N PHE A 154 -10.65 -8.70 -2.75
CA PHE A 154 -11.66 -7.97 -3.52
C PHE A 154 -13.05 -8.38 -3.07
N THR A 155 -13.95 -7.42 -2.98
CA THR A 155 -15.34 -7.64 -2.57
C THR A 155 -16.26 -6.99 -3.59
N LYS A 156 -17.16 -7.81 -4.17
CA LYS A 156 -18.18 -7.33 -5.10
C LYS A 156 -19.26 -6.57 -4.32
N LEU A 157 -19.59 -5.38 -4.79
CA LEU A 157 -20.69 -4.57 -4.26
C LEU A 157 -22.03 -5.17 -4.67
N LEU A 158 -23.07 -4.96 -3.88
CA LEU A 158 -24.43 -5.40 -4.21
C LEU A 158 -24.96 -4.74 -5.50
N SER A 159 -24.57 -3.49 -5.71
CA SER A 159 -24.79 -2.73 -6.95
C SER A 159 -23.55 -1.88 -7.23
N ALA A 160 -23.30 -1.56 -8.49
CA ALA A 160 -22.20 -0.68 -8.85
C ALA A 160 -22.36 0.69 -8.18
N SER A 161 -21.24 1.24 -7.70
CA SER A 161 -21.22 2.57 -7.12
C SER A 161 -21.54 3.62 -8.18
N ILE A 162 -22.39 4.58 -7.85
CA ILE A 162 -22.67 5.75 -8.71
C ILE A 162 -21.56 6.81 -8.62
N LYS A 163 -20.61 6.62 -7.69
CA LYS A 163 -19.44 7.47 -7.50
C LYS A 163 -18.19 6.64 -7.61
N GLU A 164 -17.20 7.15 -8.33
CA GLU A 164 -15.88 6.58 -8.41
C GLU A 164 -14.89 7.36 -7.53
N TYR A 165 -13.78 6.71 -7.19
CA TYR A 165 -12.72 7.40 -6.49
C TYR A 165 -12.10 8.51 -7.36
N GLU A 166 -12.19 9.74 -6.87
CA GLU A 166 -11.57 10.93 -7.47
C GLU A 166 -10.59 11.62 -6.49
N GLY A 167 -10.12 10.84 -5.52
CA GLY A 167 -9.22 11.34 -4.49
C GLY A 167 -7.81 11.66 -5.01
N ARG A 168 -7.02 12.28 -4.14
CA ARG A 168 -5.69 12.83 -4.43
C ARG A 168 -4.64 11.83 -4.90
N TYR A 169 -4.87 10.54 -4.65
CA TYR A 169 -3.91 9.47 -4.92
C TYR A 169 -4.29 8.64 -6.15
N LYS A 170 -5.38 9.00 -6.85
CA LYS A 170 -5.75 8.33 -8.13
C LYS A 170 -4.59 8.46 -9.12
N ASN A 171 -4.29 7.39 -9.83
CA ASN A 171 -3.19 7.28 -10.80
C ASN A 171 -1.78 7.47 -10.19
N ALA A 172 -1.60 7.22 -8.90
CA ALA A 172 -0.28 7.23 -8.27
C ALA A 172 0.63 6.17 -8.92
N GLN A 173 1.86 6.58 -9.26
CA GLN A 173 2.86 5.69 -9.89
C GLN A 173 4.06 5.41 -8.97
N LYS A 174 4.15 6.11 -7.84
CA LYS A 174 5.23 5.99 -6.87
C LYS A 174 4.72 6.22 -5.46
N THR A 175 5.57 5.98 -4.47
CA THR A 175 5.28 6.25 -3.06
C THR A 175 4.83 7.69 -2.87
N GLN A 176 3.69 7.85 -2.19
CA GLN A 176 3.07 9.14 -1.94
C GLN A 176 3.05 9.43 -0.44
N ALA A 177 3.58 10.56 -0.04
CA ALA A 177 3.34 11.09 1.30
C ALA A 177 1.94 11.72 1.41
N ALA A 178 1.55 12.06 2.65
CA ALA A 178 0.29 12.74 2.88
C ALA A 178 0.28 14.11 2.15
N ARG A 179 -0.68 14.28 1.24
CA ARG A 179 -0.82 15.52 0.46
C ARG A 179 -1.74 16.50 1.18
N THR A 180 -1.31 17.76 1.24
CA THR A 180 -2.20 18.86 1.64
C THR A 180 -3.32 19.06 0.61
N LYS A 181 -4.50 19.51 1.05
CA LYS A 181 -5.50 20.03 0.11
C LYS A 181 -4.88 21.24 -0.61
N LYS A 182 -4.94 21.22 -1.94
CA LYS A 182 -4.77 22.43 -2.71
C LYS A 182 -5.94 23.36 -2.45
#